data_9d2f5f08e27541abf673d014997b4bee
#
_entry.id   9d2f5f08e27541abf673d014997b4bee
#
_cell.length_a   1.000
_cell.length_b   1.000
_cell.length_c   1.000
_cell.angle_alpha   90.00
_cell.angle_beta   90.00
_cell.angle_gamma   90.00
#
_symmetry.space_group_name_H-M   'P 1'
#
loop_
_entity.id
_entity.type
_entity.pdbx_description
1 polymer ?
#
loop_
_entity_poly.entity_id
_entity_poly.type
_entity_poly.pdbx_seq_one_letter_code
_entity_poly.pdbx_strand_id
1 'polypeptide(L)'
;GNQQKVMLSRGLFSDPDVLILDEPTRGIDVGSKYEIYTFMNQLVDEGKCLIFISSEMPELLGMCDRVYVLNDGRIISELKGSEITQERIMDDILTDTRKRAKNGANSKSKENEN
;
A
#
# COMPACT_ATOMS: atom_id res chain seq x y z
N GLY A 1 -5.44 17.04 -7.21
CA GLY A 1 -6.57 17.67 -7.40
C GLY A 1 -7.67 17.17 -8.30
N ASN A 2 -8.07 18.00 -9.21
CA ASN A 2 -9.23 17.75 -10.06
C ASN A 2 -9.06 16.52 -10.96
N GLN A 3 -7.85 16.24 -11.43
CA GLN A 3 -7.60 15.09 -12.30
C GLN A 3 -7.84 13.76 -11.59
N GLN A 4 -7.44 13.64 -10.32
CA GLN A 4 -7.69 12.43 -9.55
C GLN A 4 -9.16 12.24 -9.20
N LYS A 5 -9.88 13.31 -8.88
CA LYS A 5 -11.33 13.25 -8.69
C LYS A 5 -12.06 12.78 -9.95
N VAL A 6 -11.63 13.24 -11.12
CA VAL A 6 -12.19 12.81 -12.40
C VAL A 6 -11.91 11.34 -12.67
N MET A 7 -10.71 10.86 -12.39
CA MET A 7 -10.35 9.45 -12.53
C MET A 7 -11.17 8.54 -11.62
N LEU A 8 -11.36 8.94 -10.35
CA LEU A 8 -12.22 8.22 -9.41
C LEU A 8 -13.66 8.18 -9.88
N SER A 9 -14.18 9.30 -10.41
CA SER A 9 -15.53 9.38 -10.97
C SER A 9 -15.71 8.44 -12.16
N ARG A 10 -14.71 8.33 -13.04
CA ARG A 10 -14.75 7.40 -14.18
C ARG A 10 -14.83 5.95 -13.72
N GLY A 11 -14.09 5.59 -12.68
CA GLY A 11 -14.17 4.26 -12.08
C GLY A 11 -15.56 3.92 -11.58
N LEU A 12 -16.31 4.92 -11.08
CA LEU A 12 -17.67 4.75 -10.58
C LEU A 12 -18.70 4.55 -11.69
N PHE A 13 -18.50 5.14 -12.87
CA PHE A 13 -19.44 5.00 -13.98
C PHE A 13 -19.62 3.55 -14.43
N SER A 14 -18.60 2.73 -14.29
CA SER A 14 -18.67 1.30 -14.61
C SER A 14 -19.22 0.45 -13.45
N ASP A 15 -19.50 1.07 -12.30
CA ASP A 15 -19.99 0.42 -11.07
C ASP A 15 -19.24 -0.88 -10.72
N PRO A 16 -17.91 -0.85 -10.64
CA PRO A 16 -17.12 -2.05 -10.34
C PRO A 16 -17.29 -2.49 -8.89
N ASP A 17 -17.27 -3.79 -8.64
CA ASP A 17 -17.30 -4.34 -7.28
C ASP A 17 -15.94 -4.18 -6.57
N VAL A 18 -14.85 -4.16 -7.34
CA VAL A 18 -13.49 -4.00 -6.85
C VAL A 18 -12.82 -2.84 -7.57
N LEU A 19 -12.27 -1.90 -6.79
CA LEU A 19 -11.47 -0.79 -7.32
C LEU A 19 -10.03 -0.90 -6.82
N ILE A 20 -9.09 -0.66 -7.72
CA ILE A 20 -7.66 -0.57 -7.38
C ILE A 20 -7.25 0.89 -7.54
N LEU A 21 -6.80 1.50 -6.44
CA LEU A 21 -6.37 2.90 -6.41
C LEU A 21 -4.87 2.94 -6.11
N ASP A 22 -4.10 3.36 -7.11
CA ASP A 22 -2.64 3.43 -7.00
C ASP A 22 -2.21 4.86 -6.69
N GLU A 23 -1.72 5.08 -5.46
CA GLU A 23 -1.28 6.39 -4.95
C GLU A 23 -2.29 7.51 -5.24
N PRO A 24 -3.58 7.34 -4.83
CA PRO A 24 -4.64 8.25 -5.26
C PRO A 24 -4.50 9.66 -4.69
N THR A 25 -3.67 9.86 -3.66
CA THR A 25 -3.45 11.16 -3.02
C THR A 25 -2.11 11.79 -3.38
N ARG A 26 -1.34 11.18 -4.29
CA ARG A 26 -0.03 11.70 -4.68
C ARG A 26 -0.15 13.10 -5.28
N GLY A 27 0.65 14.03 -4.76
CA GLY A 27 0.68 15.42 -5.23
C GLY A 27 -0.53 16.26 -4.82
N ILE A 28 -1.37 15.76 -3.93
CA ILE A 28 -2.57 16.46 -3.46
C ILE A 28 -2.27 17.12 -2.11
N ASP A 29 -2.80 18.34 -1.90
CA ASP A 29 -2.67 19.03 -0.62
C ASP A 29 -3.47 18.34 0.49
N VAL A 30 -3.10 18.65 1.75
CA VAL A 30 -3.66 17.97 2.92
C VAL A 30 -5.20 18.09 3.01
N GLY A 31 -5.74 19.26 2.69
CA GLY A 31 -7.19 19.50 2.75
C GLY A 31 -7.95 18.66 1.73
N SER A 32 -7.43 18.57 0.51
CA SER A 32 -8.05 17.79 -0.57
C SER A 32 -7.93 16.27 -0.35
N LYS A 33 -6.91 15.82 0.36
CA LYS A 33 -6.77 14.40 0.73
C LYS A 33 -7.97 13.89 1.53
N TYR A 34 -8.49 14.69 2.43
CA TYR A 34 -9.65 14.33 3.24
C TYR A 34 -10.88 14.01 2.40
N GLU A 35 -11.09 14.75 1.32
CA GLU A 35 -12.20 14.49 0.40
C GLU A 35 -12.06 13.12 -0.26
N ILE A 36 -10.84 12.76 -0.63
CA ILE A 36 -10.55 11.44 -1.24
C ILE A 36 -10.77 10.32 -0.22
N TYR A 37 -10.31 10.48 1.01
CA TYR A 37 -10.52 9.48 2.07
C TYR A 37 -12.01 9.30 2.38
N THR A 38 -12.76 10.38 2.46
CA THR A 38 -14.20 10.33 2.69
C THR A 38 -14.89 9.57 1.57
N PHE A 39 -14.52 9.84 0.33
CA PHE A 39 -15.04 9.16 -0.84
C PHE A 39 -14.74 7.67 -0.82
N MET A 40 -13.51 7.28 -0.47
CA MET A 40 -13.11 5.89 -0.34
C MET A 40 -13.94 5.16 0.73
N ASN A 41 -14.15 5.80 1.87
CA ASN A 41 -14.97 5.24 2.94
C ASN A 41 -16.43 5.06 2.50
N GLN A 42 -16.98 6.00 1.74
CA GLN A 42 -18.33 5.89 1.18
C GLN A 42 -18.46 4.67 0.26
N LEU A 43 -17.46 4.43 -0.58
CA LEU A 43 -17.47 3.27 -1.49
C LEU A 43 -17.48 1.94 -0.70
N VAL A 44 -16.68 1.86 0.36
CA VAL A 44 -16.63 0.67 1.23
C VAL A 44 -17.98 0.48 1.94
N ASP A 45 -18.58 1.56 2.44
CA ASP A 45 -19.90 1.52 3.09
C ASP A 45 -21.00 1.06 2.14
N GLU A 46 -20.85 1.33 0.84
CA GLU A 46 -21.75 0.86 -0.22
C GLU A 46 -21.50 -0.60 -0.62
N GLY A 47 -20.55 -1.27 0.00
CA GLY A 47 -20.22 -2.67 -0.27
C GLY A 47 -19.14 -2.89 -1.31
N LYS A 48 -18.46 -1.84 -1.75
CA LYS A 48 -17.33 -1.97 -2.68
C LYS A 48 -16.08 -2.46 -1.95
N CYS A 49 -15.23 -3.18 -2.69
CA CYS A 49 -13.91 -3.60 -2.21
C CYS A 49 -12.85 -2.67 -2.78
N LEU A 50 -12.03 -2.07 -1.92
CA LEU A 50 -10.94 -1.19 -2.36
C LEU A 50 -9.59 -1.84 -2.10
N ILE A 51 -8.74 -1.83 -3.12
CA ILE A 51 -7.31 -2.12 -2.98
C ILE A 51 -6.60 -0.79 -3.13
N PHE A 52 -5.97 -0.36 -2.04
CA PHE A 52 -5.36 0.96 -1.92
C PHE A 52 -3.84 0.81 -1.85
N ILE A 53 -3.14 1.32 -2.84
CA ILE A 53 -1.67 1.29 -2.88
C ILE A 53 -1.15 2.65 -2.43
N SER A 54 -0.32 2.67 -1.39
CA SER A 54 0.25 3.90 -0.84
C SER A 54 1.66 3.68 -0.34
N SER A 55 2.50 4.68 -0.52
CA SER A 55 3.83 4.76 0.06
C SER A 55 3.85 5.60 1.35
N GLU A 56 2.71 6.15 1.75
CA GLU A 56 2.60 7.01 2.93
C GLU A 56 2.10 6.23 4.14
N MET A 57 2.94 6.13 5.17
CA MET A 57 2.63 5.38 6.39
C MET A 57 1.32 5.81 7.07
N PRO A 58 1.03 7.13 7.24
CA PRO A 58 -0.22 7.54 7.88
C PRO A 58 -1.46 7.05 7.16
N GLU A 59 -1.44 6.93 5.83
CA GLU A 59 -2.56 6.43 5.06
C GLU A 59 -2.81 4.95 5.34
N LEU A 60 -1.75 4.16 5.39
CA LEU A 60 -1.85 2.74 5.69
C LEU A 60 -2.41 2.49 7.09
N LEU A 61 -1.93 3.26 8.08
CA LEU A 61 -2.36 3.11 9.47
C LEU A 61 -3.79 3.59 9.69
N GLY A 62 -4.21 4.65 8.97
CA GLY A 62 -5.50 5.29 9.19
C GLY A 62 -6.65 4.74 8.34
N MET A 63 -6.35 4.15 7.18
CA MET A 63 -7.38 3.80 6.19
C MET A 63 -7.58 2.31 5.97
N CYS A 64 -6.63 1.46 6.33
CA CYS A 64 -6.64 0.06 5.92
C CYS A 64 -7.06 -0.88 7.03
N ASP A 65 -7.91 -1.87 6.70
CA ASP A 65 -8.28 -2.97 7.59
C ASP A 65 -7.27 -4.11 7.51
N ARG A 66 -6.59 -4.22 6.37
CA ARG A 66 -5.58 -5.22 6.09
C ARG A 66 -4.49 -4.59 5.21
N VAL A 67 -3.25 -4.89 5.51
CA VAL A 67 -2.11 -4.36 4.78
C VAL A 67 -1.23 -5.50 4.29
N TYR A 68 -0.91 -5.47 3.00
CA TYR A 68 0.14 -6.28 2.41
C TYR A 68 1.37 -5.40 2.28
N VAL A 69 2.48 -5.82 2.88
CA VAL A 69 3.74 -5.08 2.81
C VAL A 69 4.55 -5.59 1.64
N LEU A 70 4.89 -4.69 0.73
CA LEU A 70 5.74 -5.01 -0.42
C LEU A 70 7.14 -4.47 -0.18
N ASN A 71 8.14 -5.27 -0.47
CA ASN A 71 9.53 -4.86 -0.47
C ASN A 71 10.23 -5.49 -1.66
N ASP A 72 10.86 -4.65 -2.47
CA ASP A 72 11.61 -5.05 -3.65
C ASP A 72 10.80 -5.97 -4.59
N GLY A 73 9.56 -5.57 -4.88
CA GLY A 73 8.67 -6.23 -5.82
C GLY A 73 7.99 -7.49 -5.30
N ARG A 74 8.10 -7.81 -4.00
CA ARG A 74 7.52 -9.01 -3.40
C ARG A 74 6.68 -8.68 -2.19
N ILE A 75 5.61 -9.43 -1.99
CA ILE A 75 4.80 -9.36 -0.76
C ILE A 75 5.56 -10.13 0.34
N ILE A 76 5.94 -9.43 1.40
CA ILE A 76 6.72 -9.99 2.50
C ILE A 76 5.91 -10.25 3.76
N SER A 77 4.76 -9.56 3.93
CA SER A 77 3.88 -9.82 5.07
C SER A 77 2.46 -9.37 4.78
N GLU A 78 1.53 -9.95 5.56
CA GLU A 78 0.13 -9.57 5.60
C GLU A 78 -0.22 -9.25 7.05
N LEU A 79 -0.71 -8.03 7.30
CA LEU A 79 -1.03 -7.53 8.63
C LEU A 79 -2.51 -7.19 8.72
N LYS A 80 -3.15 -7.55 9.82
CA LYS A 80 -4.58 -7.32 10.06
C LYS A 80 -4.81 -6.67 11.42
N GLY A 81 -5.76 -5.73 11.48
CA GLY A 81 -6.22 -5.13 12.72
C GLY A 81 -5.09 -4.50 13.54
N SER A 82 -4.90 -4.95 14.76
CA SER A 82 -3.88 -4.40 15.67
C SER A 82 -2.45 -4.68 15.28
N GLU A 83 -2.22 -5.59 14.32
CA GLU A 83 -0.88 -5.85 13.77
C GLU A 83 -0.40 -4.70 12.87
N ILE A 84 -1.31 -3.87 12.38
CA ILE A 84 -0.99 -2.76 11.47
C ILE A 84 -0.42 -1.60 12.30
N THR A 85 0.90 -1.61 12.47
CA THR A 85 1.66 -0.56 13.16
C THR A 85 2.88 -0.17 12.35
N GLN A 86 3.35 1.05 12.55
CA GLN A 86 4.57 1.52 11.88
C GLN A 86 5.76 0.65 12.23
N GLU A 87 5.90 0.28 13.51
CA GLU A 87 6.98 -0.56 14.00
C GLU A 87 6.99 -1.92 13.28
N ARG A 88 5.84 -2.56 13.16
CA ARG A 88 5.71 -3.87 12.51
C ARG A 88 6.05 -3.80 11.02
N ILE A 89 5.52 -2.80 10.33
CA ILE A 89 5.78 -2.62 8.90
C ILE A 89 7.26 -2.39 8.65
N MET A 90 7.87 -1.48 9.41
CA MET A 90 9.30 -1.17 9.28
C MET A 90 10.18 -2.35 9.65
N ASP A 91 9.83 -3.07 10.71
CA ASP A 91 10.59 -4.26 11.13
C ASP A 91 10.58 -5.34 10.05
N ASP A 92 9.43 -5.60 9.45
CA ASP A 92 9.28 -6.59 8.39
C ASP A 92 10.12 -6.22 7.16
N ILE A 93 10.11 -4.94 6.77
CA ILE A 93 10.91 -4.43 5.65
C ILE A 93 12.41 -4.59 5.93
N LEU A 94 12.87 -4.16 7.11
CA LEU A 94 14.27 -4.23 7.48
C LEU A 94 14.76 -5.67 7.59
N THR A 95 13.95 -6.54 8.15
CA THR A 95 14.27 -7.97 8.28
C THR A 95 14.42 -8.63 6.91
N ASP A 96 13.49 -8.37 5.99
CA ASP A 96 13.57 -8.88 4.63
C ASP A 96 14.80 -8.36 3.89
N THR A 97 15.08 -7.07 4.01
CA THR A 97 16.24 -6.44 3.38
C THR A 97 17.54 -7.06 3.87
N ARG A 98 17.67 -7.32 5.17
CA ARG A 98 18.85 -7.97 5.76
C ARG A 98 19.02 -9.41 5.26
N LYS A 99 17.95 -10.20 5.22
CA LYS A 99 17.97 -11.57 4.72
C LYS A 99 18.43 -11.63 3.28
N ARG A 100 17.95 -10.72 2.45
CA ARG A 100 18.31 -10.64 1.04
C ARG A 100 19.78 -10.25 0.85
N ALA A 101 20.29 -9.31 1.65
CA ALA A 101 21.69 -8.92 1.63
C ALA A 101 22.59 -10.09 1.99
N LYS A 102 22.26 -10.88 3.02
CA LYS A 102 23.00 -12.09 3.42
C LYS A 102 23.00 -13.15 2.33
N ASN A 103 21.84 -13.40 1.71
CA ASN A 103 21.71 -14.39 0.64
C ASN A 103 22.51 -13.96 -0.60
N GLY A 104 22.51 -12.69 -0.94
CA GLY A 104 23.32 -12.13 -2.03
C GLY A 104 24.81 -12.26 -1.77
N ALA A 105 25.26 -12.00 -0.53
CA ALA A 105 26.67 -12.15 -0.14
C ALA A 105 27.12 -13.62 -0.19
N ASN A 106 26.30 -14.54 0.31
CA ASN A 106 26.58 -15.97 0.27
C ASN A 106 26.64 -16.52 -1.17
N SER A 107 25.77 -16.04 -2.03
CA SER A 107 25.77 -16.39 -3.45
C SER A 107 27.07 -15.96 -4.15
N LYS A 108 27.53 -14.74 -3.88
CA LYS A 108 28.79 -14.21 -4.43
C LYS A 108 30.03 -14.95 -3.92
N SER A 109 30.03 -15.35 -2.66
CA SER A 109 31.16 -16.10 -2.11
C SER A 109 31.29 -17.50 -2.71
N LYS A 110 30.16 -18.15 -3.03
CA LYS A 110 30.16 -19.46 -3.72
C LYS A 110 30.63 -19.37 -5.17
N GLU A 111 30.32 -18.28 -5.86
CA GLU A 111 30.79 -18.03 -7.23
C GLU A 111 32.28 -17.80 -7.27
N ASN A 112 32.87 -17.18 -6.24
CA ASN A 112 34.30 -16.91 -6.14
C ASN A 112 35.16 -18.12 -5.71
N GLU A 113 34.56 -19.19 -5.18
CA GLU A 113 35.23 -20.42 -4.79
C GLU A 113 35.41 -21.40 -5.96
N ASN A 114 34.81 -21.12 -7.09
CA ASN A 114 34.96 -21.91 -8.32
C ASN A 114 35.92 -21.25 -9.30
#